data_91f73b36509d87d8521b5504b7baed48
#
_entry.id   91f73b36509d87d8521b5504b7baed48
#
_cell.length_a   1.000
_cell.length_b   1.000
_cell.length_c   1.000
_cell.angle_alpha   90.00
_cell.angle_beta   90.00
_cell.angle_gamma   90.00
#
_symmetry.space_group_name_H-M   'P 1'
#
loop_
_entity.id
_entity.type
_entity.pdbx_description
1 polymer ?
#
loop_
_entity_poly.entity_id
_entity_poly.type
_entity_poly.pdbx_seq_one_letter_code
_entity_poly.pdbx_strand_id
1 'polypeptide(L)'
;MKGYLLVITALLLSSCGNPTPLAQLLDGQCSQSQKLLIKDHISGQIDAIADQNWQKAYSFAAKSFQEAIDLDRFTEIISQQYVLLITNKGYTFDSCEIENERLVQKITVIGLNDDFRMTYRLSVEDQKLGVVAAAVTEVSEDVAT
;
A
#
# COMPACT_ATOMS: atom_id res chain seq x y z
N MET A 1 -25.34 36.05 -55.83
CA MET A 1 -25.69 35.27 -54.67
C MET A 1 -24.44 34.47 -54.29
N LYS A 2 -23.70 34.93 -53.29
CA LYS A 2 -22.48 34.24 -52.81
C LYS A 2 -22.85 33.43 -51.57
N GLY A 3 -22.92 32.10 -51.70
CA GLY A 3 -23.12 31.21 -50.59
C GLY A 3 -21.80 31.00 -49.86
N TYR A 4 -21.74 31.41 -48.60
CA TYR A 4 -20.62 31.10 -47.71
C TYR A 4 -20.84 29.73 -47.08
N LEU A 5 -20.00 28.80 -47.46
CA LEU A 5 -19.94 27.45 -46.84
C LEU A 5 -19.19 27.56 -45.52
N LEU A 6 -19.89 27.51 -44.40
CA LEU A 6 -19.33 27.48 -43.07
C LEU A 6 -18.84 26.05 -42.80
N VAL A 7 -17.53 25.83 -42.87
CA VAL A 7 -16.90 24.58 -42.45
C VAL A 7 -16.73 24.65 -40.94
N ILE A 8 -17.59 23.96 -40.21
CA ILE A 8 -17.45 23.76 -38.77
C ILE A 8 -16.44 22.62 -38.56
N THR A 9 -15.20 22.97 -38.25
CA THR A 9 -14.19 22.02 -37.82
C THR A 9 -14.45 21.64 -36.37
N ALA A 10 -15.06 20.48 -36.16
CA ALA A 10 -15.22 19.91 -34.82
C ALA A 10 -13.83 19.44 -34.32
N LEU A 11 -13.22 20.20 -33.38
CA LEU A 11 -12.09 19.75 -32.63
C LEU A 11 -12.54 18.66 -31.64
N LEU A 12 -12.28 17.42 -32.00
CA LEU A 12 -12.38 16.31 -31.08
C LEU A 12 -11.19 16.43 -30.08
N LEU A 13 -11.46 17.02 -28.94
CA LEU A 13 -10.56 16.93 -27.78
C LEU A 13 -10.58 15.49 -27.30
N SER A 14 -9.65 14.69 -27.83
CA SER A 14 -9.32 13.38 -27.23
C SER A 14 -8.71 13.64 -25.86
N SER A 15 -9.55 13.61 -24.83
CA SER A 15 -9.10 13.55 -23.46
C SER A 15 -8.48 12.17 -23.25
N CYS A 16 -7.20 12.02 -23.55
CA CYS A 16 -6.39 10.90 -23.09
C CYS A 16 -6.16 11.08 -21.60
N GLY A 17 -7.15 10.73 -20.78
CA GLY A 17 -6.96 10.53 -19.36
C GLY A 17 -6.01 9.36 -19.18
N ASN A 18 -4.80 9.58 -18.66
CA ASN A 18 -3.93 8.48 -18.25
C ASN A 18 -4.65 7.65 -17.19
N PRO A 19 -4.78 6.34 -17.36
CA PRO A 19 -5.39 5.49 -16.32
C PRO A 19 -4.63 5.69 -15.01
N THR A 20 -5.35 5.81 -13.89
CA THR A 20 -4.72 5.88 -12.57
C THR A 20 -3.93 4.59 -12.33
N PRO A 21 -2.79 4.64 -11.62
CA PRO A 21 -1.95 3.45 -11.39
C PRO A 21 -2.68 2.29 -10.74
N LEU A 22 -3.78 2.56 -10.04
CA LEU A 22 -4.60 1.58 -9.34
C LEU A 22 -5.83 1.12 -10.16
N ALA A 23 -6.06 1.64 -11.37
CA ALA A 23 -7.24 1.31 -12.16
C ALA A 23 -7.19 -0.11 -12.75
N GLN A 24 -5.98 -0.64 -13.00
CA GLN A 24 -5.77 -1.98 -13.51
C GLN A 24 -4.63 -2.65 -12.75
N LEU A 25 -4.95 -3.76 -12.11
CA LEU A 25 -3.98 -4.61 -11.41
C LEU A 25 -3.75 -5.88 -12.25
N LEU A 26 -2.75 -5.82 -13.11
CA LEU A 26 -2.32 -6.97 -13.91
C LEU A 26 -1.22 -7.72 -13.16
N ASP A 27 -1.34 -9.05 -13.12
CA ASP A 27 -0.34 -9.91 -12.48
C ASP A 27 1.06 -9.65 -13.03
N GLY A 28 2.03 -9.60 -12.14
CA GLY A 28 3.43 -9.33 -12.43
C GLY A 28 4.03 -8.28 -11.48
N GLN A 29 5.15 -7.70 -11.90
CA GLN A 29 5.81 -6.68 -11.07
C GLN A 29 4.99 -5.38 -11.03
N CYS A 30 4.97 -4.74 -9.87
CA CYS A 30 4.37 -3.41 -9.73
C CYS A 30 5.09 -2.39 -10.61
N SER A 31 4.32 -1.50 -11.24
CA SER A 31 4.88 -0.32 -11.92
C SER A 31 5.54 0.64 -10.93
N GLN A 32 6.38 1.54 -11.43
CA GLN A 32 7.02 2.55 -10.58
C GLN A 32 6.00 3.43 -9.84
N SER A 33 4.92 3.82 -10.52
CA SER A 33 3.85 4.61 -9.90
C SER A 33 3.11 3.85 -8.80
N GLN A 34 2.87 2.55 -8.99
CA GLN A 34 2.27 1.68 -7.97
C GLN A 34 3.20 1.54 -6.77
N LYS A 35 4.50 1.33 -6.98
CA LYS A 35 5.50 1.24 -5.90
C LYS A 35 5.53 2.50 -5.04
N LEU A 36 5.44 3.69 -5.65
CA LEU A 36 5.42 4.95 -4.90
C LEU A 36 4.17 5.07 -4.02
N LEU A 37 2.99 4.76 -4.57
CA LEU A 37 1.74 4.80 -3.81
C LEU A 37 1.73 3.81 -2.65
N ILE A 38 2.22 2.58 -2.89
CA ILE A 38 2.32 1.54 -1.87
C ILE A 38 3.30 1.95 -0.77
N LYS A 39 4.45 2.48 -1.16
CA LYS A 39 5.47 2.97 -0.23
C LYS A 39 4.90 4.04 0.70
N ASP A 40 4.24 5.06 0.15
CA ASP A 40 3.65 6.13 0.95
C ASP A 40 2.56 5.59 1.89
N HIS A 41 1.73 4.66 1.41
CA HIS A 41 0.65 4.06 2.20
C HIS A 41 1.17 3.22 3.37
N ILE A 42 2.10 2.30 3.11
CA ILE A 42 2.69 1.44 4.14
C ILE A 42 3.52 2.26 5.13
N SER A 43 4.33 3.21 4.65
CA SER A 43 5.09 4.12 5.51
C SER A 43 4.18 4.88 6.46
N GLY A 44 3.09 5.44 5.94
CA GLY A 44 2.12 6.15 6.77
C GLY A 44 1.52 5.28 7.87
N GLN A 45 1.23 4.01 7.58
CA GLN A 45 0.72 3.07 8.58
C GLN A 45 1.78 2.72 9.62
N ILE A 46 2.99 2.35 9.20
CA ILE A 46 4.08 1.95 10.12
C ILE A 46 4.46 3.12 11.04
N ASP A 47 4.60 4.32 10.48
CA ASP A 47 4.93 5.52 11.26
C ASP A 47 3.83 5.84 12.28
N ALA A 48 2.55 5.71 11.90
CA ALA A 48 1.44 5.88 12.83
C ALA A 48 1.42 4.80 13.93
N ILE A 49 1.81 3.56 13.61
CA ILE A 49 1.96 2.47 14.61
C ILE A 49 3.10 2.79 15.58
N ALA A 50 4.25 3.23 15.07
CA ALA A 50 5.39 3.61 15.90
C ALA A 50 5.06 4.76 16.86
N ASP A 51 4.26 5.71 16.39
CA ASP A 51 3.74 6.82 17.20
C ASP A 51 2.57 6.41 18.11
N GLN A 52 2.11 5.17 18.04
CA GLN A 52 0.91 4.65 18.73
C GLN A 52 -0.36 5.47 18.43
N ASN A 53 -0.41 6.09 17.27
CA ASN A 53 -1.60 6.75 16.76
C ASN A 53 -2.52 5.71 16.07
N TRP A 54 -3.22 4.95 16.89
CA TRP A 54 -4.00 3.78 16.47
C TRP A 54 -5.08 4.11 15.46
N GLN A 55 -5.78 5.22 15.65
CA GLN A 55 -6.83 5.64 14.73
C GLN A 55 -6.27 5.96 13.34
N LYS A 56 -5.14 6.66 13.29
CA LYS A 56 -4.44 6.95 12.03
C LYS A 56 -3.92 5.66 11.39
N ALA A 57 -3.27 4.79 12.16
CA ALA A 57 -2.77 3.51 11.66
C ALA A 57 -3.89 2.63 11.09
N TYR A 58 -5.02 2.58 11.77
CA TYR A 58 -6.21 1.84 11.35
C TYR A 58 -6.82 2.40 10.05
N SER A 59 -6.72 3.70 9.82
CA SER A 59 -7.25 4.33 8.60
C SER A 59 -6.57 3.86 7.31
N PHE A 60 -5.37 3.29 7.40
CA PHE A 60 -4.66 2.69 6.26
C PHE A 60 -5.13 1.26 5.94
N ALA A 61 -5.90 0.63 6.82
CA ALA A 61 -6.48 -0.68 6.55
C ALA A 61 -7.57 -0.59 5.47
N ALA A 62 -7.72 -1.65 4.69
CA ALA A 62 -8.77 -1.75 3.70
C ALA A 62 -10.17 -1.71 4.36
N LYS A 63 -11.17 -1.23 3.64
CA LYS A 63 -12.54 -1.19 4.13
C LYS A 63 -13.03 -2.58 4.55
N SER A 64 -12.76 -3.60 3.74
CA SER A 64 -13.10 -5.00 4.07
C SER A 64 -12.43 -5.50 5.35
N PHE A 65 -11.20 -5.05 5.64
CA PHE A 65 -10.54 -5.34 6.91
C PHE A 65 -11.25 -4.64 8.07
N GLN A 66 -11.59 -3.36 7.93
CA GLN A 66 -12.25 -2.58 8.97
C GLN A 66 -13.68 -3.09 9.28
N GLU A 67 -14.35 -3.67 8.31
CA GLU A 67 -15.65 -4.32 8.50
C GLU A 67 -15.55 -5.62 9.33
N ALA A 68 -14.42 -6.31 9.28
CA ALA A 68 -14.16 -7.56 9.99
C ALA A 68 -13.47 -7.37 11.35
N ILE A 69 -12.62 -6.36 11.46
CA ILE A 69 -11.75 -6.08 12.61
C ILE A 69 -11.95 -4.61 13.02
N ASP A 70 -12.47 -4.37 14.20
CA ASP A 70 -12.62 -3.01 14.72
C ASP A 70 -11.30 -2.43 15.23
N LEU A 71 -11.31 -1.13 15.55
CA LEU A 71 -10.13 -0.39 16.01
C LEU A 71 -9.52 -0.98 17.30
N ASP A 72 -10.36 -1.40 18.25
CA ASP A 72 -9.88 -1.93 19.55
C ASP A 72 -9.15 -3.26 19.30
N ARG A 73 -9.73 -4.13 18.49
CA ARG A 73 -9.12 -5.41 18.11
C ARG A 73 -7.85 -5.22 17.28
N PHE A 74 -7.84 -4.26 16.35
CA PHE A 74 -6.63 -3.89 15.60
C PHE A 74 -5.51 -3.45 16.54
N THR A 75 -5.81 -2.55 17.49
CA THR A 75 -4.85 -2.05 18.48
C THR A 75 -4.28 -3.19 19.32
N GLU A 76 -5.14 -4.10 19.77
CA GLU A 76 -4.72 -5.28 20.54
C GLU A 76 -3.78 -6.18 19.73
N ILE A 77 -4.13 -6.50 18.48
CA ILE A 77 -3.30 -7.34 17.60
C ILE A 77 -1.92 -6.72 17.41
N ILE A 78 -1.86 -5.43 17.06
CA ILE A 78 -0.57 -4.78 16.82
C ILE A 78 0.26 -4.72 18.10
N SER A 79 -0.34 -4.34 19.24
CA SER A 79 0.35 -4.20 20.51
C SER A 79 0.89 -5.52 21.06
N GLN A 80 0.25 -6.64 20.76
CA GLN A 80 0.65 -7.95 21.28
C GLN A 80 1.49 -8.78 20.29
N GLN A 81 1.21 -8.70 19.01
CA GLN A 81 1.81 -9.58 18.00
C GLN A 81 2.80 -8.88 17.06
N TYR A 82 2.74 -7.55 16.96
CA TYR A 82 3.54 -6.76 16.04
C TYR A 82 4.33 -5.65 16.74
N VAL A 83 4.81 -5.91 17.96
CA VAL A 83 5.63 -4.96 18.75
C VAL A 83 6.82 -4.45 17.95
N LEU A 84 7.37 -5.25 17.04
CA LEU A 84 8.46 -4.86 16.15
C LEU A 84 8.12 -3.61 15.31
N LEU A 85 6.86 -3.38 14.96
CA LEU A 85 6.44 -2.18 14.25
C LEU A 85 6.40 -0.95 15.15
N ILE A 86 6.12 -1.14 16.44
CA ILE A 86 6.10 -0.04 17.42
C ILE A 86 7.54 0.41 17.73
N THR A 87 8.47 -0.54 17.86
CA THR A 87 9.85 -0.32 18.30
C THR A 87 10.87 -0.28 17.17
N ASN A 88 10.43 -0.25 15.91
CA ASN A 88 11.33 -0.30 14.76
C ASN A 88 12.31 0.88 14.72
N LYS A 89 13.49 0.65 14.15
CA LYS A 89 14.51 1.66 13.87
C LYS A 89 14.50 2.14 12.42
N GLY A 90 13.55 1.68 11.65
CA GLY A 90 13.39 1.97 10.24
C GLY A 90 12.94 0.73 9.47
N TYR A 91 12.73 0.90 8.20
CA TYR A 91 12.31 -0.18 7.31
C TYR A 91 12.72 0.14 5.86
N THR A 92 12.87 -0.90 5.05
CA THR A 92 13.18 -0.81 3.63
C THR A 92 12.14 -1.56 2.81
N PHE A 93 11.92 -1.10 1.59
CA PHE A 93 10.99 -1.72 0.64
C PHE A 93 11.76 -2.63 -0.30
N ASP A 94 11.36 -3.90 -0.33
CA ASP A 94 11.95 -4.93 -1.16
C ASP A 94 11.12 -5.13 -2.45
N SER A 95 10.72 -6.35 -2.79
CA SER A 95 9.94 -6.64 -3.99
C SER A 95 8.47 -6.23 -3.88
N CYS A 96 7.90 -5.80 -5.00
CA CYS A 96 6.47 -5.54 -5.15
C CYS A 96 5.94 -6.28 -6.37
N GLU A 97 4.92 -7.09 -6.15
CA GLU A 97 4.26 -7.90 -7.17
C GLU A 97 2.73 -7.77 -7.07
N ILE A 98 2.06 -7.98 -8.18
CA ILE A 98 0.61 -8.08 -8.24
C ILE A 98 0.26 -9.53 -8.48
N GLU A 99 -0.56 -10.10 -7.62
CA GLU A 99 -1.04 -11.46 -7.68
C GLU A 99 -2.55 -11.50 -7.42
N ASN A 100 -3.33 -11.97 -8.39
CA ASN A 100 -4.79 -12.07 -8.27
C ASN A 100 -5.45 -10.78 -7.76
N GLU A 101 -5.16 -9.66 -8.40
CA GLU A 101 -5.68 -8.33 -8.06
C GLU A 101 -5.27 -7.83 -6.64
N ARG A 102 -4.25 -8.45 -6.03
CA ARG A 102 -3.65 -8.01 -4.77
C ARG A 102 -2.25 -7.47 -5.02
N LEU A 103 -1.95 -6.38 -4.38
CA LEU A 103 -0.59 -5.83 -4.34
C LEU A 103 0.13 -6.49 -3.17
N VAL A 104 1.25 -7.13 -3.46
CA VAL A 104 2.07 -7.87 -2.49
C VAL A 104 3.41 -7.17 -2.36
N GLN A 105 3.62 -6.47 -1.25
CA GLN A 105 4.86 -5.74 -0.96
C GLN A 105 5.63 -6.45 0.14
N LYS A 106 6.85 -6.82 -0.15
CA LYS A 106 7.81 -7.28 0.86
C LYS A 106 8.59 -6.09 1.41
N ILE A 107 8.81 -6.07 2.70
CA ILE A 107 9.61 -5.07 3.40
C ILE A 107 10.54 -5.76 4.40
N THR A 108 11.63 -5.08 4.74
CA THR A 108 12.48 -5.44 5.86
C THR A 108 12.33 -4.38 6.94
N VAL A 109 11.91 -4.78 8.13
CA VAL A 109 11.79 -3.92 9.30
C VAL A 109 13.03 -4.11 10.17
N ILE A 110 13.73 -3.02 10.44
CA ILE A 110 14.94 -2.99 11.26
C ILE A 110 14.51 -2.95 12.71
N GLY A 111 14.76 -4.03 13.45
CA GLY A 111 14.43 -4.15 14.85
C GLY A 111 15.56 -3.72 15.78
N LEU A 112 15.38 -3.95 17.07
CA LEU A 112 16.38 -3.61 18.09
C LEU A 112 17.59 -4.53 18.05
N ASN A 113 17.37 -5.82 17.82
CA ASN A 113 18.40 -6.86 17.79
C ASN A 113 18.42 -7.61 16.46
N ASP A 114 17.24 -7.82 15.87
CA ASP A 114 17.05 -8.61 14.66
C ASP A 114 16.28 -7.83 13.62
N ASP A 115 16.51 -8.11 12.34
CA ASP A 115 15.72 -7.62 11.24
C ASP A 115 14.61 -8.63 10.90
N PHE A 116 13.45 -8.10 10.53
CA PHE A 116 12.26 -8.89 10.23
C PHE A 116 11.80 -8.66 8.80
N ARG A 117 11.64 -9.73 8.04
CA ARG A 117 10.97 -9.65 6.75
C ARG A 117 9.47 -9.78 6.93
N MET A 118 8.75 -8.83 6.35
CA MET A 118 7.30 -8.81 6.37
C MET A 118 6.74 -8.77 4.96
N THR A 119 5.59 -9.38 4.80
CA THR A 119 4.79 -9.30 3.57
C THR A 119 3.50 -8.58 3.86
N TYR A 120 3.32 -7.44 3.19
CA TYR A 120 2.07 -6.68 3.16
C TYR A 120 1.25 -7.10 1.96
N ARG A 121 -0.05 -7.29 2.17
CA ARG A 121 -1.04 -7.48 1.11
C ARG A 121 -2.01 -6.33 1.13
N LEU A 122 -2.19 -5.70 -0.02
CA LEU A 122 -3.08 -4.56 -0.18
C LEU A 122 -4.13 -4.85 -1.24
N SER A 123 -5.30 -4.28 -1.06
CA SER A 123 -6.38 -4.24 -2.05
C SER A 123 -6.65 -2.81 -2.51
N VAL A 124 -7.32 -2.70 -3.63
CA VAL A 124 -7.93 -1.45 -4.08
C VAL A 124 -9.43 -1.60 -3.99
N GLU A 125 -10.04 -0.87 -3.08
CA GLU A 125 -11.48 -0.87 -2.81
C GLU A 125 -12.01 0.55 -2.96
N ASP A 126 -13.03 0.76 -3.77
CA ASP A 126 -13.57 2.09 -4.08
C ASP A 126 -12.47 3.08 -4.53
N GLN A 127 -11.55 2.62 -5.39
CA GLN A 127 -10.39 3.37 -5.89
C GLN A 127 -9.37 3.79 -4.82
N LYS A 128 -9.45 3.20 -3.64
CA LYS A 128 -8.53 3.47 -2.53
C LYS A 128 -7.69 2.24 -2.20
N LEU A 129 -6.42 2.50 -1.97
CA LEU A 129 -5.49 1.49 -1.48
C LEU A 129 -5.76 1.21 0.00
N GLY A 130 -5.71 -0.05 0.41
CA GLY A 130 -5.89 -0.43 1.80
C GLY A 130 -5.14 -1.71 2.15
N VAL A 131 -4.56 -1.77 3.35
CA VAL A 131 -3.90 -2.97 3.86
C VAL A 131 -4.95 -3.99 4.29
N VAL A 132 -4.89 -5.19 3.71
CA VAL A 132 -5.76 -6.31 4.08
C VAL A 132 -5.07 -7.33 4.98
N ALA A 133 -3.75 -7.43 4.91
CA ALA A 133 -2.96 -8.31 5.77
C ALA A 133 -1.51 -7.86 5.81
N ALA A 134 -0.85 -8.14 6.92
CA ALA A 134 0.59 -8.07 7.07
C ALA A 134 1.05 -9.24 7.93
N ALA A 135 2.16 -9.86 7.56
CA ALA A 135 2.69 -11.00 8.30
C ALA A 135 4.22 -10.97 8.32
N VAL A 136 4.82 -11.35 9.43
CA VAL A 136 6.24 -11.63 9.51
C VAL A 136 6.50 -12.96 8.81
N THR A 137 7.35 -12.94 7.78
CA THR A 137 7.65 -14.12 6.97
C THR A 137 9.02 -14.72 7.28
N GLU A 138 9.98 -13.91 7.70
CA GLU A 138 11.31 -14.36 8.11
C GLU A 138 11.87 -13.45 9.22
N VAL A 139 12.69 -14.03 10.09
CA VAL A 139 13.53 -13.32 11.05
C VAL A 139 14.97 -13.54 10.60
N SER A 140 15.71 -12.47 10.32
CA SER A 140 17.14 -12.56 10.05
C SER A 140 17.87 -12.47 11.38
N GLU A 141 18.37 -13.59 11.87
CA GLU A 141 19.35 -13.57 12.93
C GLU A 141 20.67 -13.03 12.36
N ASP A 142 21.17 -11.92 12.89
CA ASP A 142 22.53 -11.50 12.61
C ASP A 142 23.46 -12.61 13.10
N VAL A 143 24.01 -13.37 12.13
CA VAL A 143 25.12 -14.29 12.43
C VAL A 143 26.33 -13.41 12.69
N ALA A 144 26.47 -12.99 13.94
CA ALA A 144 27.72 -12.38 14.42
C ALA A 144 28.84 -13.44 14.28
N THR A 145 29.63 -13.30 13.20
CA THR A 145 30.92 -13.97 13.06
C THR A 145 32.02 -13.15 13.71
#